data_1a02cbcabaf20e54735deae32d5999c1
#
_entry.id   1a02cbcabaf20e54735deae32d5999c1
#
_cell.length_a   1.000
_cell.length_b   1.000
_cell.length_c   1.000
_cell.angle_alpha   90.00
_cell.angle_beta   90.00
_cell.angle_gamma   90.00
#
_symmetry.space_group_name_H-M   'P 1'
#
loop_
_entity.id
_entity.type
_entity.pdbx_description
1 polymer ?
#
loop_
_entity_poly.entity_id
_entity_poly.type
_entity_poly.pdbx_seq_one_letter_code
_entity_poly.pdbx_strand_id
1 'polypeptide(L)'
;PPIRTDTLGPDSGEAVPDYLDRARDSVASVDGPAWALVSFTKALTVGEVITSTSSVQVPGAEVSGVRVSRVMFRVPIERVQTPLMSVPVPDNDEAVRRSPGVAATRLVSLGGDTDRQQQVALASAKRLSAGCACAVGVLVRATPEGLEAIEHDSNVRAVEALPSDASPWLAAVRPLLPEYVDVVAPGPDDGPVP
;
A
#
# COMPACT_ATOMS: atom_id res chain seq x y z
N PRO A 1 23.65 -11.06 15.53
CA PRO A 1 23.15 -9.81 14.96
C PRO A 1 21.69 -9.63 15.41
N PRO A 2 21.30 -8.42 15.89
CA PRO A 2 19.92 -8.21 16.27
C PRO A 2 19.03 -8.41 15.06
N ILE A 3 17.96 -9.19 15.23
CA ILE A 3 16.89 -9.28 14.24
C ILE A 3 16.26 -7.89 14.21
N ARG A 4 16.61 -7.09 13.22
CA ARG A 4 15.88 -5.86 12.94
C ARG A 4 14.53 -6.27 12.37
N THR A 5 13.48 -6.08 13.13
CA THR A 5 12.14 -6.03 12.59
C THR A 5 12.01 -4.69 11.86
N ASP A 6 12.54 -4.63 10.65
CA ASP A 6 12.43 -3.42 9.85
C ASP A 6 10.95 -3.25 9.48
N THR A 7 10.38 -2.12 9.84
CA THR A 7 9.03 -1.72 9.46
C THR A 7 9.13 -0.86 8.21
N LEU A 8 8.43 -1.21 7.14
CA LEU A 8 8.17 -0.33 6.02
C LEU A 8 6.89 0.45 6.29
N GLY A 9 6.96 1.74 6.11
CA GLY A 9 5.86 2.66 6.40
C GLY A 9 6.15 3.53 7.63
N PRO A 10 5.25 4.46 7.92
CA PRO A 10 5.41 5.34 9.06
C PRO A 10 5.22 4.60 10.38
N ASP A 11 5.92 5.08 11.41
CA ASP A 11 5.74 4.61 12.78
C ASP A 11 4.48 5.23 13.40
N SER A 12 3.88 4.51 14.35
CA SER A 12 2.74 5.05 15.12
C SER A 12 3.19 6.30 15.89
N GLY A 13 2.46 7.40 15.70
CA GLY A 13 2.78 8.68 16.32
C GLY A 13 3.82 9.51 15.56
N GLU A 14 4.36 9.03 14.46
CA GLU A 14 5.30 9.77 13.63
C GLU A 14 4.62 10.98 12.98
N ALA A 15 5.31 12.12 12.96
CA ALA A 15 4.85 13.26 12.17
C ALA A 15 4.94 12.94 10.67
N VAL A 16 3.87 13.22 9.93
CA VAL A 16 3.83 12.92 8.49
C VAL A 16 4.96 13.60 7.72
N PRO A 17 5.32 14.89 7.96
CA PRO A 17 6.46 15.50 7.29
C PRO A 17 7.78 14.77 7.53
N ASP A 18 8.01 14.27 8.74
CA ASP A 18 9.23 13.51 9.08
C ASP A 18 9.29 12.20 8.32
N TYR A 19 8.15 11.50 8.23
CA TYR A 19 8.08 10.28 7.41
C TYR A 19 8.36 10.56 5.93
N LEU A 20 7.74 11.61 5.37
CA LEU A 20 7.95 11.98 3.97
C LEU A 20 9.42 12.27 3.67
N ASP A 21 10.12 12.96 4.59
CA ASP A 21 11.54 13.26 4.43
C ASP A 21 12.41 12.01 4.47
N ARG A 22 12.20 11.11 5.45
CA ARG A 22 12.99 9.87 5.52
C ARG A 22 12.66 8.89 4.39
N ALA A 23 11.41 8.86 3.90
CA ALA A 23 11.05 8.07 2.72
C ALA A 23 11.78 8.57 1.47
N ARG A 24 11.81 9.88 1.25
CA ARG A 24 12.54 10.50 0.14
C ARG A 24 14.04 10.21 0.23
N ASP A 25 14.63 10.32 1.41
CA ASP A 25 16.03 10.00 1.63
C ASP A 25 16.35 8.53 1.34
N SER A 26 15.44 7.62 1.65
CA SER A 26 15.62 6.18 1.37
C SER A 26 15.72 5.90 -0.12
N VAL A 27 14.90 6.55 -0.94
CA VAL A 27 14.93 6.41 -2.42
C VAL A 27 16.22 6.99 -2.99
N ALA A 28 16.65 8.15 -2.51
CA ALA A 28 17.91 8.78 -2.94
C ALA A 28 19.15 7.93 -2.63
N SER A 29 19.07 7.01 -1.67
CA SER A 29 20.17 6.15 -1.25
C SER A 29 20.24 4.81 -1.96
N VAL A 30 19.29 4.49 -2.82
CA VAL A 30 19.23 3.20 -3.53
C VAL A 30 20.23 3.19 -4.68
N ASP A 31 21.05 2.14 -4.75
CA ASP A 31 22.09 1.96 -5.76
C ASP A 31 21.82 0.81 -6.75
N GLY A 32 20.67 0.17 -6.64
CA GLY A 32 20.24 -0.93 -7.51
C GLY A 32 18.77 -1.26 -7.33
N PRO A 33 18.24 -2.32 -7.99
CA PRO A 33 16.86 -2.74 -7.79
C PRO A 33 16.55 -2.98 -6.32
N ALA A 34 15.45 -2.43 -5.83
CA ALA A 34 15.07 -2.48 -4.43
C ALA A 34 13.58 -2.72 -4.25
N TRP A 35 13.22 -3.25 -3.09
CA TRP A 35 11.85 -3.28 -2.62
C TRP A 35 11.45 -1.90 -2.08
N ALA A 36 10.25 -1.48 -2.38
CA ALA A 36 9.74 -0.19 -1.93
C ALA A 36 8.24 -0.25 -1.63
N LEU A 37 7.85 0.50 -0.62
CA LEU A 37 6.45 0.75 -0.28
C LEU A 37 6.02 2.06 -0.95
N VAL A 38 4.98 1.97 -1.76
CA VAL A 38 4.32 3.12 -2.38
C VAL A 38 3.02 3.39 -1.65
N SER A 39 2.86 4.59 -1.13
CA SER A 39 1.62 5.06 -0.48
C SER A 39 0.93 6.07 -1.40
N PHE A 40 -0.39 5.94 -1.57
CA PHE A 40 -1.16 6.78 -2.48
C PHE A 40 -1.72 8.02 -1.80
N THR A 41 -1.92 9.09 -2.59
CA THR A 41 -2.54 10.35 -2.10
C THR A 41 -4.00 10.18 -1.70
N LYS A 42 -4.68 9.23 -2.35
CA LYS A 42 -6.07 8.84 -2.10
C LYS A 42 -6.20 7.33 -2.33
N ALA A 43 -7.27 6.73 -1.88
CA ALA A 43 -7.56 5.35 -2.24
C ALA A 43 -7.86 5.25 -3.75
N LEU A 44 -7.28 4.26 -4.41
CA LEU A 44 -7.35 4.06 -5.86
C LEU A 44 -8.14 2.81 -6.20
N THR A 45 -8.74 2.81 -7.40
CA THR A 45 -9.18 1.57 -8.04
C THR A 45 -7.98 0.77 -8.52
N VAL A 46 -8.15 -0.53 -8.73
CA VAL A 46 -7.06 -1.37 -9.28
C VAL A 46 -6.64 -0.94 -10.69
N GLY A 47 -7.56 -0.40 -11.49
CA GLY A 47 -7.23 0.17 -12.79
C GLY A 47 -6.29 1.36 -12.66
N GLU A 48 -6.54 2.25 -11.72
CA GLU A 48 -5.65 3.38 -11.41
C GLU A 48 -4.30 2.91 -10.87
N VAL A 49 -4.26 1.86 -10.02
CA VAL A 49 -3.01 1.25 -9.55
C VAL A 49 -2.17 0.75 -10.74
N ILE A 50 -2.79 0.03 -11.67
CA ILE A 50 -2.11 -0.48 -12.87
C ILE A 50 -1.56 0.68 -13.69
N THR A 51 -2.35 1.73 -13.93
CA THR A 51 -1.90 2.90 -14.69
C THR A 51 -0.71 3.58 -14.02
N SER A 52 -0.75 3.80 -12.70
CA SER A 52 0.32 4.46 -11.96
C SER A 52 1.61 3.63 -11.88
N THR A 53 1.54 2.32 -11.98
CA THR A 53 2.71 1.43 -11.90
C THR A 53 3.21 0.93 -13.26
N SER A 54 2.34 0.80 -14.26
CA SER A 54 2.68 0.30 -15.60
C SER A 54 3.13 1.39 -16.56
N SER A 55 2.78 2.64 -16.31
CA SER A 55 3.17 3.78 -17.16
C SER A 55 4.64 4.17 -17.01
N VAL A 56 5.35 3.54 -16.11
CA VAL A 56 6.76 3.79 -15.85
C VAL A 56 7.58 3.15 -16.98
N GLN A 57 7.90 3.95 -18.00
CA GLN A 57 8.82 3.57 -19.06
C GLN A 57 10.23 3.99 -18.66
N VAL A 58 11.11 3.02 -18.48
CA VAL A 58 12.53 3.31 -18.28
C VAL A 58 13.18 3.40 -19.65
N PRO A 59 13.80 4.55 -20.00
CA PRO A 59 14.47 4.68 -21.30
C PRO A 59 15.51 3.58 -21.52
N GLY A 60 15.44 2.88 -22.66
CA GLY A 60 16.36 1.81 -23.01
C GLY A 60 16.03 0.43 -22.41
N ALA A 61 14.94 0.29 -21.65
CA ALA A 61 14.45 -0.99 -21.16
C ALA A 61 13.25 -1.48 -21.97
N GLU A 62 13.25 -2.77 -22.31
CA GLU A 62 12.10 -3.40 -23.00
C GLU A 62 10.92 -3.66 -22.06
N VAL A 63 11.14 -3.58 -20.74
CA VAL A 63 10.16 -3.91 -19.70
C VAL A 63 10.11 -2.75 -18.70
N SER A 64 8.93 -2.50 -18.14
CA SER A 64 8.77 -1.56 -17.03
C SER A 64 9.78 -1.88 -15.91
N GLY A 65 10.44 -0.86 -15.39
CA GLY A 65 11.36 -0.97 -14.26
C GLY A 65 10.65 -1.21 -12.93
N VAL A 66 9.34 -1.46 -12.94
CA VAL A 66 8.50 -1.62 -11.74
C VAL A 66 7.73 -2.93 -11.80
N ARG A 67 7.77 -3.68 -10.71
CA ARG A 67 7.06 -4.94 -10.53
C ARG A 67 6.25 -4.91 -9.24
N VAL A 68 4.93 -5.02 -9.35
CA VAL A 68 4.02 -5.05 -8.19
C VAL A 68 4.04 -6.44 -7.56
N SER A 69 4.25 -6.49 -6.25
CA SER A 69 4.30 -7.73 -5.48
C SER A 69 3.15 -7.89 -4.49
N ARG A 70 2.62 -6.78 -3.98
CA ARG A 70 1.47 -6.74 -3.08
C ARG A 70 0.62 -5.54 -3.37
N VAL A 71 -0.69 -5.69 -3.21
CA VAL A 71 -1.63 -4.57 -3.20
C VAL A 71 -2.26 -4.49 -1.81
N MET A 72 -2.28 -3.30 -1.22
CA MET A 72 -2.83 -3.07 0.10
C MET A 72 -4.14 -2.31 0.00
N PHE A 73 -5.17 -2.85 0.64
CA PHE A 73 -6.52 -2.32 0.61
C PHE A 73 -6.97 -1.88 1.99
N ARG A 74 -7.64 -0.76 2.03
CA ARG A 74 -8.42 -0.31 3.16
C ARG A 74 -9.68 0.36 2.64
N VAL A 75 -10.83 -0.17 3.03
CA VAL A 75 -12.12 0.35 2.58
C VAL A 75 -12.45 1.62 3.38
N PRO A 76 -12.63 2.78 2.73
CA PRO A 76 -12.97 4.00 3.45
C PRO A 76 -14.45 3.97 3.87
N ILE A 77 -14.68 3.89 5.16
CA ILE A 77 -16.00 4.06 5.80
C ILE A 77 -15.85 5.15 6.83
N GLU A 78 -16.68 6.18 6.74
CA GLU A 78 -16.59 7.35 7.61
C GLU A 78 -16.69 6.95 9.09
N ARG A 79 -15.73 7.40 9.88
CA ARG A 79 -15.62 7.14 11.33
C ARG A 79 -15.62 5.66 11.70
N VAL A 80 -15.10 4.82 10.82
CA VAL A 80 -14.95 3.38 11.04
C VAL A 80 -13.51 2.98 10.76
N GLN A 81 -12.87 2.31 11.71
CA GLN A 81 -11.55 1.70 11.52
C GLN A 81 -11.71 0.38 10.77
N THR A 82 -11.50 0.42 9.45
CA THR A 82 -11.53 -0.78 8.63
C THR A 82 -10.15 -1.45 8.61
N PRO A 83 -10.09 -2.79 8.50
CA PRO A 83 -8.81 -3.48 8.49
C PRO A 83 -8.02 -3.21 7.21
N LEU A 84 -6.69 -3.16 7.34
CA LEU A 84 -5.77 -3.12 6.22
C LEU A 84 -5.55 -4.55 5.72
N MET A 85 -5.80 -4.78 4.43
CA MET A 85 -5.61 -6.07 3.79
C MET A 85 -4.47 -6.01 2.77
N SER A 86 -3.47 -6.86 2.95
CA SER A 86 -2.35 -7.00 2.00
C SER A 86 -2.52 -8.28 1.19
N VAL A 87 -2.62 -8.15 -0.12
CA VAL A 87 -2.82 -9.26 -1.05
C VAL A 87 -1.56 -9.44 -1.90
N PRO A 88 -0.85 -10.58 -1.77
CA PRO A 88 0.24 -10.88 -2.70
C PRO A 88 -0.31 -11.09 -4.11
N VAL A 89 0.38 -10.54 -5.08
CA VAL A 89 0.01 -10.69 -6.50
C VAL A 89 1.21 -11.19 -7.29
N PRO A 90 1.03 -12.15 -8.21
CA PRO A 90 2.02 -12.38 -9.25
C PRO A 90 2.19 -11.14 -10.10
N ASP A 91 3.34 -11.01 -10.74
CA ASP A 91 3.68 -9.87 -11.58
C ASP A 91 2.89 -9.89 -12.90
N ASN A 92 1.61 -9.58 -12.83
CA ASN A 92 0.74 -9.38 -13.99
C ASN A 92 -0.50 -8.55 -13.61
N ASP A 93 -1.01 -7.82 -14.57
CA ASP A 93 -2.16 -6.91 -14.38
C ASP A 93 -3.44 -7.65 -13.99
N GLU A 94 -3.63 -8.85 -14.51
CA GLU A 94 -4.82 -9.65 -14.19
C GLU A 94 -4.88 -10.02 -12.71
N ALA A 95 -3.73 -10.37 -12.11
CA ALA A 95 -3.67 -10.65 -10.68
C ALA A 95 -3.99 -9.41 -9.85
N VAL A 96 -3.53 -8.23 -10.29
CA VAL A 96 -3.88 -6.95 -9.65
C VAL A 96 -5.39 -6.70 -9.75
N ARG A 97 -6.01 -6.93 -10.91
CA ARG A 97 -7.46 -6.76 -11.09
C ARG A 97 -8.28 -7.68 -10.21
N ARG A 98 -7.79 -8.90 -9.95
CA ARG A 98 -8.47 -9.89 -9.09
C ARG A 98 -8.24 -9.67 -7.60
N SER A 99 -7.25 -8.89 -7.22
CA SER A 99 -6.85 -8.74 -5.82
C SER A 99 -7.94 -8.20 -4.88
N PRO A 100 -8.86 -7.30 -5.29
CA PRO A 100 -9.97 -6.91 -4.43
C PRO A 100 -10.88 -8.07 -4.01
N GLY A 101 -11.16 -8.99 -4.93
CA GLY A 101 -11.94 -10.20 -4.64
C GLY A 101 -11.23 -11.12 -3.65
N VAL A 102 -9.91 -11.26 -3.76
CA VAL A 102 -9.11 -12.02 -2.79
C VAL A 102 -9.16 -11.37 -1.41
N ALA A 103 -9.04 -10.05 -1.34
CA ALA A 103 -9.16 -9.30 -0.09
C ALA A 103 -10.54 -9.49 0.54
N ALA A 104 -11.61 -9.38 -0.26
CA ALA A 104 -12.99 -9.60 0.18
C ALA A 104 -13.19 -10.99 0.79
N THR A 105 -12.71 -12.03 0.12
CA THR A 105 -12.82 -13.40 0.61
C THR A 105 -12.08 -13.59 1.92
N ARG A 106 -10.88 -13.03 2.05
CA ARG A 106 -10.11 -13.10 3.30
C ARG A 106 -10.79 -12.37 4.45
N LEU A 107 -11.37 -11.19 4.19
CA LEU A 107 -12.11 -10.45 5.21
C LEU A 107 -13.27 -11.24 5.76
N VAL A 108 -14.06 -11.88 4.89
CA VAL A 108 -15.18 -12.73 5.31
C VAL A 108 -14.69 -13.92 6.12
N SER A 109 -13.59 -14.56 5.70
CA SER A 109 -13.02 -15.73 6.40
C SER A 109 -12.44 -15.38 7.75
N LEU A 110 -11.78 -14.22 7.88
CA LEU A 110 -11.20 -13.76 9.14
C LEU A 110 -12.29 -13.27 10.10
N GLY A 111 -13.33 -12.63 9.58
CA GLY A 111 -14.42 -12.06 10.36
C GLY A 111 -13.91 -11.07 11.41
N GLY A 112 -14.30 -11.27 12.65
CA GLY A 112 -13.85 -10.48 13.79
C GLY A 112 -14.36 -11.08 15.10
N ASP A 113 -13.75 -10.65 16.20
CA ASP A 113 -14.08 -11.16 17.54
C ASP A 113 -15.37 -10.55 18.10
N THR A 114 -15.80 -9.40 17.55
CA THR A 114 -17.02 -8.71 17.98
C THR A 114 -18.02 -8.62 16.83
N ASP A 115 -19.30 -8.41 17.15
CA ASP A 115 -20.35 -8.20 16.14
C ASP A 115 -20.04 -7.01 15.23
N ARG A 116 -19.52 -5.92 15.81
CA ARG A 116 -19.11 -4.75 15.04
C ARG A 116 -17.98 -5.08 14.05
N GLN A 117 -16.95 -5.80 14.50
CA GLN A 117 -15.85 -6.20 13.61
C GLN A 117 -16.33 -7.10 12.47
N GLN A 118 -17.26 -8.02 12.76
CA GLN A 118 -17.88 -8.85 11.72
C GLN A 118 -18.68 -8.02 10.71
N GLN A 119 -19.47 -7.06 11.20
CA GLN A 119 -20.21 -6.14 10.33
C GLN A 119 -19.29 -5.29 9.45
N VAL A 120 -18.20 -4.79 10.02
CA VAL A 120 -17.17 -4.02 9.27
C VAL A 120 -16.52 -4.89 8.20
N ALA A 121 -16.18 -6.14 8.52
CA ALA A 121 -15.61 -7.08 7.57
C ALA A 121 -16.57 -7.36 6.40
N LEU A 122 -17.83 -7.61 6.68
CA LEU A 122 -18.85 -7.86 5.64
C LEU A 122 -19.10 -6.63 4.76
N ALA A 123 -19.23 -5.44 5.36
CA ALA A 123 -19.42 -4.20 4.62
C ALA A 123 -18.20 -3.89 3.73
N SER A 124 -17.00 -4.09 4.26
CA SER A 124 -15.76 -3.89 3.49
C SER A 124 -15.64 -4.89 2.34
N ALA A 125 -15.93 -6.17 2.58
CA ALA A 125 -15.89 -7.21 1.56
C ALA A 125 -16.89 -6.91 0.42
N LYS A 126 -18.08 -6.43 0.75
CA LYS A 126 -19.09 -6.04 -0.23
C LYS A 126 -18.59 -4.93 -1.16
N ARG A 127 -17.97 -3.90 -0.60
CA ARG A 127 -17.40 -2.79 -1.38
C ARG A 127 -16.25 -3.24 -2.27
N LEU A 128 -15.33 -4.04 -1.73
CA LEU A 128 -14.22 -4.61 -2.50
C LEU A 128 -14.70 -5.45 -3.67
N SER A 129 -15.72 -6.30 -3.46
CA SER A 129 -16.30 -7.10 -4.52
C SER A 129 -17.00 -6.27 -5.59
N ALA A 130 -17.49 -5.09 -5.24
CA ALA A 130 -18.10 -4.15 -6.18
C ALA A 130 -17.09 -3.27 -6.93
N GLY A 131 -15.80 -3.40 -6.66
CA GLY A 131 -14.75 -2.65 -7.34
C GLY A 131 -14.49 -1.25 -6.80
N CYS A 132 -14.51 -1.07 -5.48
CA CYS A 132 -14.29 0.22 -4.86
C CYS A 132 -12.89 0.81 -5.12
N ALA A 133 -12.76 2.12 -4.99
CA ALA A 133 -11.48 2.80 -4.88
C ALA A 133 -10.95 2.60 -3.45
N CYS A 134 -10.24 1.51 -3.23
CA CYS A 134 -9.85 1.05 -1.90
C CYS A 134 -8.37 0.65 -1.77
N ALA A 135 -7.60 0.72 -2.86
CA ALA A 135 -6.17 0.47 -2.81
C ALA A 135 -5.45 1.69 -2.24
N VAL A 136 -4.75 1.51 -1.12
CA VAL A 136 -4.07 2.60 -0.40
C VAL A 136 -2.55 2.56 -0.57
N GLY A 137 -2.01 1.46 -1.06
CA GLY A 137 -0.59 1.32 -1.33
C GLY A 137 -0.25 0.03 -2.06
N VAL A 138 0.99 -0.04 -2.51
CA VAL A 138 1.57 -1.25 -3.13
C VAL A 138 2.98 -1.47 -2.64
N LEU A 139 3.38 -2.73 -2.58
CA LEU A 139 4.78 -3.12 -2.44
C LEU A 139 5.30 -3.46 -3.83
N VAL A 140 6.37 -2.80 -4.24
CA VAL A 140 6.99 -2.98 -5.54
C VAL A 140 8.45 -3.38 -5.41
N ARG A 141 8.96 -4.05 -6.45
CA ARG A 141 10.39 -4.13 -6.69
C ARG A 141 10.69 -3.30 -7.94
N ALA A 142 11.62 -2.39 -7.84
CA ALA A 142 11.89 -1.47 -8.92
C ALA A 142 13.35 -1.07 -9.01
N THR A 143 13.77 -0.68 -10.21
CA THR A 143 15.06 -0.02 -10.44
C THR A 143 15.06 1.38 -9.83
N PRO A 144 16.23 2.00 -9.56
CA PRO A 144 16.28 3.37 -9.08
C PRO A 144 15.52 4.35 -9.98
N GLU A 145 15.62 4.21 -11.29
CA GLU A 145 14.90 5.01 -12.27
C GLU A 145 13.38 4.79 -12.18
N GLY A 146 12.97 3.53 -11.96
CA GLY A 146 11.56 3.18 -11.75
C GLY A 146 10.99 3.81 -10.48
N LEU A 147 11.75 3.81 -9.38
CA LEU A 147 11.34 4.45 -8.13
C LEU A 147 11.22 5.96 -8.29
N GLU A 148 12.17 6.60 -8.95
CA GLU A 148 12.12 8.03 -9.24
C GLU A 148 10.89 8.39 -10.07
N ALA A 149 10.58 7.60 -11.09
CA ALA A 149 9.40 7.82 -11.92
C ALA A 149 8.09 7.65 -11.12
N ILE A 150 8.01 6.68 -10.23
CA ILE A 150 6.85 6.50 -9.35
C ILE A 150 6.67 7.71 -8.43
N GLU A 151 7.74 8.25 -7.87
CA GLU A 151 7.68 9.44 -6.99
C GLU A 151 7.03 10.65 -7.68
N HIS A 152 7.14 10.74 -9.00
CA HIS A 152 6.57 11.85 -9.80
C HIS A 152 5.13 11.60 -10.23
N ASP A 153 4.56 10.42 -9.99
CA ASP A 153 3.16 10.14 -10.32
C ASP A 153 2.23 10.92 -9.37
N SER A 154 1.20 11.55 -9.93
CA SER A 154 0.27 12.40 -9.17
C SER A 154 -0.56 11.65 -8.12
N ASN A 155 -0.73 10.33 -8.26
CA ASN A 155 -1.42 9.49 -7.31
C ASN A 155 -0.52 9.02 -6.16
N VAL A 156 0.79 9.27 -6.24
CA VAL A 156 1.76 8.81 -5.26
C VAL A 156 2.08 9.91 -4.26
N ARG A 157 1.93 9.61 -2.98
CA ARG A 157 2.26 10.51 -1.87
C ARG A 157 3.64 10.28 -1.31
N ALA A 158 4.05 9.02 -1.19
CA ALA A 158 5.34 8.64 -0.63
C ALA A 158 5.84 7.34 -1.25
N VAL A 159 7.15 7.25 -1.40
CA VAL A 159 7.87 6.01 -1.73
C VAL A 159 8.96 5.83 -0.69
N GLU A 160 8.93 4.71 0.01
CA GLU A 160 9.98 4.32 0.95
C GLU A 160 10.67 3.07 0.44
N ALA A 161 11.98 3.16 0.19
CA ALA A 161 12.77 2.03 -0.32
C ALA A 161 13.55 1.35 0.80
N LEU A 162 13.67 0.02 0.69
CA LEU A 162 14.63 -0.76 1.46
C LEU A 162 16.01 -0.70 0.78
N PRO A 163 17.10 -0.92 1.54
CA PRO A 163 18.41 -1.18 0.93
C PRO A 163 18.33 -2.33 -0.10
N SER A 164 19.15 -2.27 -1.15
CA SER A 164 19.11 -3.23 -2.28
C SER A 164 19.29 -4.68 -1.87
N ASP A 165 19.97 -4.94 -0.76
CA ASP A 165 20.22 -6.27 -0.19
C ASP A 165 19.19 -6.73 0.84
N ALA A 166 18.21 -5.89 1.17
CA ALA A 166 17.17 -6.19 2.16
C ALA A 166 15.99 -6.92 1.54
N SER A 167 15.31 -7.73 2.35
CA SER A 167 14.10 -8.45 1.97
C SER A 167 12.90 -7.97 2.77
N PRO A 168 11.74 -7.73 2.12
CA PRO A 168 10.54 -7.26 2.80
C PRO A 168 9.83 -8.35 3.62
N TRP A 169 10.24 -9.60 3.48
CA TRP A 169 9.55 -10.74 4.12
C TRP A 169 9.66 -10.75 5.64
N LEU A 170 10.61 -9.99 6.18
CA LEU A 170 10.83 -9.83 7.62
C LEU A 170 10.30 -8.50 8.15
N ALA A 171 9.68 -7.68 7.30
CA ALA A 171 9.19 -6.37 7.65
C ALA A 171 7.66 -6.35 7.79
N ALA A 172 7.16 -5.65 8.80
CA ALA A 172 5.77 -5.22 8.83
C ALA A 172 5.59 -4.07 7.82
N VAL A 173 4.64 -4.19 6.91
CA VAL A 173 4.41 -3.21 5.85
C VAL A 173 3.09 -2.50 6.10
N ARG A 174 3.15 -1.19 6.33
CA ARG A 174 1.98 -0.34 6.56
C ARG A 174 2.12 0.96 5.77
N PRO A 175 1.28 1.21 4.77
CA PRO A 175 1.37 2.44 3.98
C PRO A 175 0.98 3.67 4.80
N LEU A 176 1.45 4.83 4.36
CA LEU A 176 0.95 6.12 4.82
C LEU A 176 -0.48 6.29 4.29
N LEU A 177 -1.47 6.10 5.16
CA LEU A 177 -2.87 6.18 4.75
C LEU A 177 -3.26 7.62 4.34
N PRO A 178 -4.16 7.77 3.36
CA PRO A 178 -4.56 9.09 2.87
C PRO A 178 -5.10 10.04 3.96
N GLU A 179 -5.75 9.50 5.00
CA GLU A 179 -6.29 10.28 6.11
C GLU A 179 -5.23 10.81 7.09
N TYR A 180 -4.01 10.31 7.06
CA TYR A 180 -2.94 10.83 7.91
C TYR A 180 -2.41 12.13 7.32
N VAL A 181 -2.72 13.25 7.98
CA VAL A 181 -2.35 14.60 7.52
C VAL A 181 -1.13 15.12 8.27
N ASP A 182 -1.20 15.20 9.58
CA ASP A 182 -0.14 15.77 10.42
C ASP A 182 0.65 14.71 11.17
N VAL A 183 -0.04 13.68 11.67
CA VAL A 183 0.53 12.63 12.50
C VAL A 183 -0.10 11.28 12.16
N VAL A 184 0.68 10.23 12.28
CA VAL A 184 0.23 8.85 12.07
C VAL A 184 -0.45 8.35 13.34
N ALA A 185 -1.77 8.48 13.37
CA ALA A 185 -2.59 8.07 14.51
C ALA A 185 -3.93 7.50 14.01
N PRO A 186 -4.51 6.50 14.72
CA PRO A 186 -5.81 5.97 14.35
C PRO A 186 -6.87 7.05 14.43
N GLY A 187 -7.77 7.05 13.45
CA GLY A 187 -8.94 7.92 13.45
C GLY A 187 -10.07 7.39 14.35
N PRO A 188 -11.24 8.06 14.34
CA PRO A 188 -12.38 7.63 15.14
C PRO A 188 -12.96 6.31 14.64
N ASP A 189 -13.54 5.54 15.57
CA ASP A 189 -14.20 4.26 15.29
C ASP A 189 -15.59 4.19 15.96
N ASP A 190 -16.35 5.27 15.84
CA ASP A 190 -17.68 5.43 16.46
C ASP A 190 -18.80 5.62 15.41
N GLY A 191 -18.47 5.53 14.13
CA GLY A 191 -19.42 5.67 13.04
C GLY A 191 -20.31 4.44 12.84
N PRO A 192 -21.47 4.62 12.18
CA PRO A 192 -22.33 3.51 11.83
C PRO A 192 -21.69 2.63 10.74
N VAL A 193 -21.90 1.34 10.82
CA VAL A 193 -21.50 0.39 9.78
C VAL A 193 -22.67 0.21 8.83
N PRO A 194 -22.50 0.51 7.53
CA PRO A 194 -23.59 0.39 6.55
C PRO A 194 -24.00 -1.06 6.24
#